data_443ddaa86670e85c958d34fe0fc64e70
#
_entry.id   443ddaa86670e85c958d34fe0fc64e70
#
_cell.length_a   1.000
_cell.length_b   1.000
_cell.length_c   1.000
_cell.angle_alpha   90.00
_cell.angle_beta   90.00
_cell.angle_gamma   90.00
#
_symmetry.space_group_name_H-M   'P 1'
#
loop_
_entity.id
_entity.type
_entity.pdbx_description
1 polymer ?
#
loop_
_entity_poly.entity_id
_entity_poly.type
_entity_poly.pdbx_seq_one_letter_code
_entity_poly.pdbx_strand_id
1 'polypeptide(L)'
;MGDSMAIEVFNRYEVKYLLNKTQYENILSAVPEYMTSDKYNKNNTFYSISNLYLDSNEDYFIRRSIEKPVFKEKLRLRAYGTPALDDIVYLEIKKKFKGLVNKSRTPFILQEAYNFLNNGTIPSESKLNGQVFREIEYVMKLFNSYPKVYISYDRLAFFAKNNNDFRMTIDTNIQTRRDDLRLENGMYGEQLLPPGTYLMEAKAAGAFPIWFCHLLSENKIYSTSFSKYGEEYKKFYKEHKYA
;
A
#
# COMPACT_ATOMS: atom_id res chain seq x y z
N MET A 1 0.75 16.30 -27.97
CA MET A 1 0.81 17.08 -26.73
C MET A 1 1.19 16.10 -25.63
N GLY A 2 2.43 16.19 -25.16
CA GLY A 2 2.96 15.23 -24.18
C GLY A 2 2.37 15.52 -22.82
N ASP A 3 1.73 14.52 -22.21
CA ASP A 3 1.40 14.52 -20.79
C ASP A 3 2.72 14.59 -20.01
N SER A 4 3.02 15.76 -19.45
CA SER A 4 4.09 15.92 -18.50
C SER A 4 3.73 15.07 -17.28
N MET A 5 4.41 13.94 -17.09
CA MET A 5 4.36 13.20 -15.85
C MET A 5 4.94 14.08 -14.73
N ALA A 6 4.08 14.89 -14.13
CA ALA A 6 4.43 15.64 -12.94
C ALA A 6 4.84 14.66 -11.86
N ILE A 7 6.06 14.75 -11.39
CA ILE A 7 6.52 14.09 -10.17
C ILE A 7 5.76 14.78 -9.04
N GLU A 8 4.61 14.21 -8.66
CA GLU A 8 3.82 14.72 -7.55
C GLU A 8 4.51 14.35 -6.23
N VAL A 9 5.40 15.21 -5.77
CA VAL A 9 5.91 15.18 -4.40
C VAL A 9 4.83 15.78 -3.52
N PHE A 10 3.92 14.95 -3.01
CA PHE A 10 2.90 15.38 -2.06
C PHE A 10 3.45 15.30 -0.64
N ASN A 11 3.64 16.44 0.00
CA ASN A 11 3.80 16.53 1.43
C ASN A 11 2.45 16.28 2.10
N ARG A 12 2.10 15.02 2.34
CA ARG A 12 0.83 14.66 2.98
C ARG A 12 1.07 13.94 4.30
N TYR A 13 0.31 14.36 5.31
CA TYR A 13 0.20 13.63 6.56
C TYR A 13 -0.70 12.41 6.35
N GLU A 14 -0.26 11.25 6.82
CA GLU A 14 -1.00 9.98 6.77
C GLU A 14 -1.21 9.50 8.19
N VAL A 15 -2.46 9.39 8.61
CA VAL A 15 -2.87 8.86 9.91
C VAL A 15 -3.73 7.62 9.70
N LYS A 16 -3.58 6.63 10.56
CA LYS A 16 -4.27 5.34 10.46
C LYS A 16 -5.12 5.07 11.67
N TYR A 17 -6.19 4.33 11.44
CA TYR A 17 -7.17 3.97 12.45
C TYR A 17 -7.61 2.52 12.23
N LEU A 18 -7.75 1.75 13.31
CA LEU A 18 -8.43 0.47 13.27
C LEU A 18 -9.88 0.67 13.71
N LEU A 19 -10.80 0.18 12.90
CA LEU A 19 -12.24 0.32 13.12
C LEU A 19 -12.84 -1.05 13.36
N ASN A 20 -13.76 -1.14 14.31
CA ASN A 20 -14.71 -2.24 14.38
C ASN A 20 -15.86 -2.03 13.38
N LYS A 21 -16.77 -3.01 13.28
CA LYS A 21 -17.88 -2.97 12.31
C LYS A 21 -18.79 -1.75 12.52
N THR A 22 -19.19 -1.43 13.75
CA THR A 22 -20.05 -0.27 14.04
C THR A 22 -19.38 1.05 13.68
N GLN A 23 -18.11 1.22 14.03
CA GLN A 23 -17.33 2.41 13.66
C GLN A 23 -17.21 2.56 12.14
N TYR A 24 -16.97 1.44 11.43
CA TYR A 24 -16.92 1.41 9.98
C TYR A 24 -18.25 1.84 9.35
N GLU A 25 -19.39 1.31 9.82
CA GLU A 25 -20.73 1.67 9.34
C GLU A 25 -21.03 3.15 9.57
N ASN A 26 -20.68 3.69 10.73
CA ASN A 26 -20.84 5.11 11.06
C ASN A 26 -19.97 6.01 10.17
N ILE A 27 -18.73 5.64 9.88
CA ILE A 27 -17.88 6.36 8.93
C ILE A 27 -18.50 6.33 7.53
N LEU A 28 -18.96 5.17 7.05
CA LEU A 28 -19.56 5.07 5.71
C LEU A 28 -20.85 5.86 5.57
N SER A 29 -21.66 5.98 6.61
CA SER A 29 -22.90 6.77 6.58
C SER A 29 -22.67 8.27 6.37
N ALA A 30 -21.52 8.78 6.84
CA ALA A 30 -21.13 10.19 6.65
C ALA A 30 -20.46 10.47 5.29
N VAL A 31 -19.90 9.44 4.63
CA VAL A 31 -19.17 9.60 3.35
C VAL A 31 -19.99 10.32 2.28
N PRO A 32 -21.28 10.00 2.00
CA PRO A 32 -22.04 10.63 0.92
C PRO A 32 -22.20 12.14 1.08
N GLU A 33 -22.15 12.67 2.28
CA GLU A 33 -22.25 14.11 2.52
C GLU A 33 -20.97 14.84 2.13
N TYR A 34 -19.81 14.31 2.50
CA TYR A 34 -18.53 15.04 2.43
C TYR A 34 -17.58 14.53 1.34
N MET A 35 -17.76 13.30 0.86
CA MET A 35 -16.80 12.63 -0.01
C MET A 35 -17.46 12.00 -1.23
N THR A 36 -16.63 11.75 -2.25
CA THR A 36 -16.99 10.97 -3.44
C THR A 36 -16.10 9.73 -3.52
N SER A 37 -16.66 8.64 -4.05
CA SER A 37 -15.91 7.40 -4.30
C SER A 37 -14.88 7.58 -5.40
N ASP A 38 -13.76 6.87 -5.29
CA ASP A 38 -12.77 6.71 -6.37
C ASP A 38 -13.43 6.03 -7.59
N LYS A 39 -12.96 6.37 -8.78
CA LYS A 39 -13.42 5.78 -10.05
C LYS A 39 -13.36 4.24 -10.11
N TYR A 40 -12.53 3.62 -9.28
CA TYR A 40 -12.42 2.17 -9.15
C TYR A 40 -13.45 1.55 -8.20
N ASN A 41 -14.07 2.35 -7.32
CA ASN A 41 -15.15 1.92 -6.43
C ASN A 41 -16.52 2.05 -7.10
N LYS A 42 -16.76 1.29 -8.15
CA LYS A 42 -18.08 1.29 -8.83
C LYS A 42 -19.15 0.85 -7.82
N ASN A 43 -20.22 1.65 -7.69
CA ASN A 43 -21.34 1.38 -6.79
C ASN A 43 -20.93 1.16 -5.31
N ASN A 44 -19.90 1.85 -4.83
CA ASN A 44 -19.34 1.68 -3.48
C ASN A 44 -18.89 0.22 -3.16
N THR A 45 -18.52 -0.54 -4.19
CA THR A 45 -17.95 -1.88 -3.99
C THR A 45 -16.45 -1.80 -3.77
N PHE A 46 -15.95 -2.73 -2.97
CA PHE A 46 -14.51 -2.90 -2.78
C PHE A 46 -13.83 -3.31 -4.08
N TYR A 47 -12.64 -2.80 -4.31
CA TYR A 47 -11.71 -3.36 -5.29
C TYR A 47 -10.49 -3.94 -4.58
N SER A 48 -9.97 -5.01 -5.14
CA SER A 48 -8.90 -5.74 -4.51
C SER A 48 -7.53 -5.24 -4.96
N ILE A 49 -6.56 -5.32 -4.08
CA ILE A 49 -5.17 -4.97 -4.35
C ILE A 49 -4.28 -6.12 -3.87
N SER A 50 -3.38 -6.57 -4.74
CA SER A 50 -2.36 -7.55 -4.42
C SER A 50 -0.96 -6.94 -4.50
N ASN A 51 -0.06 -7.38 -3.64
CA ASN A 51 1.30 -6.86 -3.57
C ASN A 51 2.30 -7.96 -3.23
N LEU A 52 3.47 -7.93 -3.87
CA LEU A 52 4.68 -8.61 -3.39
C LEU A 52 5.60 -7.58 -2.78
N TYR A 53 5.88 -7.68 -1.50
CA TYR A 53 6.89 -6.86 -0.84
C TYR A 53 8.26 -7.49 -1.05
N LEU A 54 9.22 -6.64 -1.45
CA LEU A 54 10.60 -7.02 -1.65
C LEU A 54 11.43 -6.57 -0.45
N ASP A 55 12.33 -7.45 -0.01
CA ASP A 55 13.27 -7.15 1.08
C ASP A 55 14.58 -7.91 0.87
N SER A 56 15.60 -7.58 1.63
CA SER A 56 16.86 -8.30 1.65
C SER A 56 16.71 -9.64 2.39
N ASN A 57 17.74 -10.50 2.31
CA ASN A 57 17.79 -11.75 3.08
C ASN A 57 17.58 -11.49 4.58
N GLU A 58 18.17 -10.42 5.09
CA GLU A 58 18.14 -10.01 6.51
C GLU A 58 16.91 -9.17 6.88
N ASP A 59 15.89 -9.08 6.02
CA ASP A 59 14.67 -8.29 6.24
C ASP A 59 14.97 -6.80 6.56
N TYR A 60 15.96 -6.21 5.87
CA TYR A 60 16.50 -4.89 6.15
C TYR A 60 15.42 -3.79 6.15
N PHE A 61 14.59 -3.72 5.09
CA PHE A 61 13.61 -2.64 4.97
C PHE A 61 12.52 -2.73 6.02
N ILE A 62 12.04 -3.94 6.34
CA ILE A 62 10.97 -4.09 7.32
C ILE A 62 11.48 -3.89 8.75
N ARG A 63 12.62 -4.42 9.11
CA ARG A 63 13.26 -4.19 10.41
C ARG A 63 13.50 -2.72 10.64
N ARG A 64 14.15 -2.05 9.68
CA ARG A 64 14.35 -0.62 9.66
C ARG A 64 13.03 0.15 9.82
N SER A 65 11.96 -0.27 9.09
CA SER A 65 10.65 0.40 9.16
C SER A 65 9.99 0.31 10.54
N ILE A 66 10.20 -0.79 11.29
CA ILE A 66 9.64 -1.01 12.63
C ILE A 66 10.33 -0.14 13.67
N GLU A 67 11.64 0.08 13.56
CA GLU A 67 12.44 0.94 14.44
C GLU A 67 12.05 2.42 14.35
N LYS A 68 11.17 2.80 13.42
CA LYS A 68 10.70 4.19 13.20
C LYS A 68 11.83 5.20 12.96
N PRO A 69 12.82 4.91 12.10
CA PRO A 69 13.93 5.81 11.84
C PRO A 69 13.47 7.07 11.12
N VAL A 70 14.36 8.06 11.06
CA VAL A 70 14.15 9.31 10.31
C VAL A 70 13.92 9.04 8.82
N PHE A 71 14.66 8.09 8.24
CA PHE A 71 14.53 7.65 6.85
C PHE A 71 14.21 6.15 6.77
N LYS A 72 13.22 5.81 5.97
CA LYS A 72 12.86 4.43 5.65
C LYS A 72 12.25 4.31 4.27
N GLU A 73 12.41 3.15 3.70
CA GLU A 73 11.86 2.83 2.37
C GLU A 73 11.22 1.44 2.35
N LYS A 74 10.40 1.21 1.36
CA LYS A 74 9.76 -0.08 1.07
C LYS A 74 9.63 -0.26 -0.42
N LEU A 75 9.96 -1.44 -0.88
CA LEU A 75 9.80 -1.87 -2.27
C LEU A 75 8.63 -2.84 -2.38
N ARG A 76 7.88 -2.75 -3.47
CA ARG A 76 6.83 -3.73 -3.77
C ARG A 76 6.46 -3.77 -5.24
N LEU A 77 6.05 -4.93 -5.72
CA LEU A 77 5.31 -5.10 -6.96
C LEU A 77 3.81 -5.08 -6.61
N ARG A 78 2.99 -4.28 -7.32
CA ARG A 78 1.56 -4.11 -7.05
C ARG A 78 0.72 -4.40 -8.27
N ALA A 79 -0.37 -5.13 -8.07
CA ALA A 79 -1.47 -5.27 -9.02
C ALA A 79 -2.81 -4.82 -8.42
N TYR A 80 -3.76 -4.54 -9.29
CA TYR A 80 -5.16 -4.30 -8.96
C TYR A 80 -5.96 -5.53 -9.36
N GLY A 81 -6.53 -6.22 -8.37
CA GLY A 81 -7.12 -7.54 -8.54
C GLY A 81 -6.07 -8.66 -8.61
N THR A 82 -6.44 -9.75 -9.26
CA THR A 82 -5.56 -10.87 -9.62
C THR A 82 -5.17 -10.69 -11.09
N PRO A 83 -3.90 -10.36 -11.40
CA PRO A 83 -3.48 -10.10 -12.76
C PRO A 83 -3.23 -11.38 -13.54
N ALA A 84 -3.41 -11.34 -14.86
CA ALA A 84 -2.81 -12.30 -15.79
C ALA A 84 -1.33 -11.97 -16.06
N LEU A 85 -0.56 -12.88 -16.65
CA LEU A 85 0.86 -12.68 -16.91
C LEU A 85 1.18 -11.53 -17.88
N ASP A 86 0.22 -11.16 -18.71
CA ASP A 86 0.28 -10.06 -19.69
C ASP A 86 -0.33 -8.74 -19.16
N ASP A 87 -0.87 -8.74 -17.93
CA ASP A 87 -1.43 -7.55 -17.34
C ASP A 87 -0.34 -6.58 -16.82
N ILE A 88 -0.74 -5.30 -16.72
CA ILE A 88 0.12 -4.24 -16.18
C ILE A 88 0.12 -4.29 -14.65
N VAL A 89 1.31 -4.37 -14.10
CA VAL A 89 1.61 -4.25 -12.66
C VAL A 89 2.55 -3.07 -12.43
N TYR A 90 2.73 -2.67 -11.18
CA TYR A 90 3.54 -1.49 -10.84
C TYR A 90 4.63 -1.86 -9.84
N LEU A 91 5.88 -1.66 -10.24
CA LEU A 91 7.00 -1.72 -9.31
C LEU A 91 7.13 -0.35 -8.63
N GLU A 92 7.01 -0.35 -7.30
CA GLU A 92 6.88 0.86 -6.49
C GLU A 92 7.97 0.94 -5.41
N ILE A 93 8.51 2.14 -5.24
CA ILE A 93 9.33 2.50 -4.07
C ILE A 93 8.59 3.56 -3.26
N LYS A 94 8.45 3.33 -1.96
CA LYS A 94 7.89 4.30 -1.00
C LYS A 94 8.99 4.68 -0.03
N LYS A 95 9.38 5.95 -0.06
CA LYS A 95 10.33 6.55 0.87
C LYS A 95 9.60 7.41 1.89
N LYS A 96 10.07 7.41 3.13
CA LYS A 96 9.60 8.32 4.17
C LYS A 96 10.80 8.95 4.86
N PHE A 97 10.86 10.29 4.84
CA PHE A 97 11.90 11.08 5.50
C PHE A 97 11.24 12.15 6.38
N LYS A 98 11.56 12.19 7.67
CA LYS A 98 11.00 13.15 8.65
C LYS A 98 9.47 13.30 8.55
N GLY A 99 8.74 12.19 8.33
CA GLY A 99 7.29 12.22 8.19
C GLY A 99 6.78 12.40 6.75
N LEU A 100 7.56 13.02 5.87
CA LEU A 100 7.21 13.23 4.46
C LEU A 100 7.30 11.92 3.68
N VAL A 101 6.27 11.66 2.88
CA VAL A 101 6.17 10.45 2.07
C VAL A 101 6.37 10.81 0.60
N ASN A 102 7.39 10.22 -0.02
CA ASN A 102 7.56 10.18 -1.46
C ASN A 102 7.22 8.76 -1.94
N LYS A 103 6.49 8.66 -3.04
CA LYS A 103 6.12 7.39 -3.67
C LYS A 103 6.31 7.51 -5.18
N SER A 104 7.19 6.70 -5.71
CA SER A 104 7.43 6.58 -7.15
C SER A 104 7.06 5.19 -7.64
N ARG A 105 6.64 5.06 -8.90
CA ARG A 105 6.28 3.78 -9.51
C ARG A 105 6.59 3.77 -10.99
N THR A 106 6.86 2.58 -11.52
CA THR A 106 7.00 2.32 -12.95
C THR A 106 6.15 1.11 -13.34
N PRO A 107 5.46 1.14 -14.51
CA PRO A 107 4.66 0.01 -14.96
C PRO A 107 5.55 -1.10 -15.53
N PHE A 108 5.07 -2.33 -15.41
CA PHE A 108 5.63 -3.55 -16.00
C PHE A 108 4.51 -4.44 -16.53
N ILE A 109 4.77 -5.26 -17.51
CA ILE A 109 3.99 -6.48 -17.75
C ILE A 109 4.38 -7.49 -16.66
N LEU A 110 3.43 -8.22 -16.07
CA LEU A 110 3.71 -9.11 -14.94
C LEU A 110 4.82 -10.12 -15.23
N GLN A 111 4.80 -10.76 -16.39
CA GLN A 111 5.86 -11.71 -16.80
C GLN A 111 7.23 -11.03 -16.88
N GLU A 112 7.29 -9.81 -17.41
CA GLU A 112 8.54 -9.03 -17.47
C GLU A 112 9.03 -8.62 -16.06
N ALA A 113 8.09 -8.28 -15.16
CA ALA A 113 8.42 -7.99 -13.76
C ALA A 113 9.06 -9.21 -13.09
N TYR A 114 8.51 -10.41 -13.27
CA TYR A 114 9.12 -11.63 -12.75
C TYR A 114 10.50 -11.92 -13.34
N ASN A 115 10.67 -11.75 -14.64
CA ASN A 115 11.97 -11.92 -15.29
C ASN A 115 13.00 -10.93 -14.72
N PHE A 116 12.59 -9.67 -14.50
CA PHE A 116 13.45 -8.68 -13.87
C PHE A 116 13.79 -9.04 -12.41
N LEU A 117 12.81 -9.45 -11.61
CA LEU A 117 13.00 -9.82 -10.20
C LEU A 117 13.85 -11.08 -10.01
N ASN A 118 13.78 -12.04 -10.94
CA ASN A 118 14.48 -13.33 -10.83
C ASN A 118 15.90 -13.30 -11.38
N ASN A 119 16.14 -12.62 -12.49
CA ASN A 119 17.40 -12.68 -13.21
C ASN A 119 17.94 -11.32 -13.69
N GLY A 120 17.26 -10.22 -13.34
CA GLY A 120 17.67 -8.86 -13.73
C GLY A 120 17.41 -8.50 -15.19
N THR A 121 16.63 -9.29 -15.93
CA THR A 121 16.28 -8.98 -17.33
C THR A 121 15.51 -7.68 -17.41
N ILE A 122 16.10 -6.68 -18.06
CA ILE A 122 15.48 -5.35 -18.22
C ILE A 122 14.43 -5.43 -19.33
N PRO A 123 13.16 -5.01 -19.07
CA PRO A 123 12.13 -4.94 -20.11
C PRO A 123 12.48 -3.95 -21.22
N SER A 124 11.79 -4.04 -22.35
CA SER A 124 11.91 -3.04 -23.41
C SER A 124 11.54 -1.63 -22.87
N GLU A 125 12.38 -0.63 -23.09
CA GLU A 125 12.32 0.70 -22.45
C GLU A 125 11.04 1.51 -22.72
N SER A 126 10.20 1.11 -23.67
CA SER A 126 9.10 1.93 -24.21
C SER A 126 7.97 2.26 -23.23
N LYS A 127 7.88 1.56 -22.07
CA LYS A 127 6.81 1.76 -21.07
C LYS A 127 7.32 2.14 -19.68
N LEU A 128 8.62 2.10 -19.44
CA LEU A 128 9.21 2.35 -18.13
C LEU A 128 9.37 3.85 -17.87
N ASN A 129 9.11 4.27 -16.63
CA ASN A 129 9.66 5.53 -16.14
C ASN A 129 11.14 5.31 -15.85
N GLY A 130 12.02 5.64 -16.78
CA GLY A 130 13.45 5.31 -16.73
C GLY A 130 14.18 5.87 -15.49
N GLN A 131 13.76 7.03 -14.96
CA GLN A 131 14.33 7.57 -13.71
C GLN A 131 13.94 6.71 -12.49
N VAL A 132 12.64 6.44 -12.36
CA VAL A 132 12.10 5.62 -11.25
C VAL A 132 12.63 4.19 -11.34
N PHE A 133 12.72 3.64 -12.55
CA PHE A 133 13.28 2.30 -12.76
C PHE A 133 14.73 2.22 -12.26
N ARG A 134 15.61 3.15 -12.69
CA ARG A 134 17.02 3.17 -12.25
C ARG A 134 17.15 3.34 -10.73
N GLU A 135 16.29 4.14 -10.12
CA GLU A 135 16.26 4.31 -8.66
C GLU A 135 15.92 2.99 -7.95
N ILE A 136 14.87 2.30 -8.40
CA ILE A 136 14.45 1.02 -7.82
C ILE A 136 15.51 -0.06 -8.07
N GLU A 137 16.03 -0.15 -9.29
CA GLU A 137 17.10 -1.10 -9.64
C GLU A 137 18.34 -0.91 -8.76
N TYR A 138 18.76 0.33 -8.56
CA TYR A 138 19.88 0.65 -7.68
C TYR A 138 19.66 0.15 -6.25
N VAL A 139 18.48 0.45 -5.67
CA VAL A 139 18.13 0.03 -4.30
C VAL A 139 18.04 -1.49 -4.22
N MET A 140 17.45 -2.15 -5.22
CA MET A 140 17.36 -3.61 -5.25
C MET A 140 18.75 -4.28 -5.30
N LYS A 141 19.65 -3.78 -6.15
CA LYS A 141 21.03 -4.28 -6.25
C LYS A 141 21.83 -4.04 -4.97
N LEU A 142 21.70 -2.83 -4.38
CA LEU A 142 22.43 -2.46 -3.16
C LEU A 142 22.07 -3.38 -1.98
N PHE A 143 20.82 -3.79 -1.85
CA PHE A 143 20.34 -4.62 -0.74
C PHE A 143 20.06 -6.08 -1.14
N ASN A 144 20.38 -6.47 -2.37
CA ASN A 144 20.07 -7.80 -2.91
C ASN A 144 18.62 -8.22 -2.63
N SER A 145 17.66 -7.34 -3.00
CA SER A 145 16.26 -7.45 -2.62
C SER A 145 15.49 -8.38 -3.56
N TYR A 146 14.61 -9.22 -3.00
CA TYR A 146 13.76 -10.16 -3.71
C TYR A 146 12.38 -10.26 -3.05
N PRO A 147 11.37 -10.87 -3.71
CA PRO A 147 10.04 -11.05 -3.12
C PRO A 147 10.10 -11.86 -1.82
N LYS A 148 9.52 -11.34 -0.74
CA LYS A 148 9.52 -11.95 0.61
C LYS A 148 8.13 -12.25 1.12
N VAL A 149 7.15 -11.38 0.82
CA VAL A 149 5.80 -11.47 1.39
C VAL A 149 4.78 -11.02 0.37
N TYR A 150 3.75 -11.84 0.17
CA TYR A 150 2.53 -11.45 -0.52
C TYR A 150 1.55 -10.84 0.48
N ILE A 151 0.95 -9.70 0.12
CA ILE A 151 -0.12 -9.07 0.92
C ILE A 151 -1.23 -8.61 -0.02
N SER A 152 -2.44 -9.13 0.18
CA SER A 152 -3.64 -8.65 -0.50
C SER A 152 -4.64 -8.04 0.48
N TYR A 153 -5.55 -7.24 -0.03
CA TYR A 153 -6.64 -6.62 0.72
C TYR A 153 -7.69 -6.03 -0.21
N ASP A 154 -8.89 -5.87 0.30
CA ASP A 154 -9.99 -5.19 -0.36
C ASP A 154 -10.07 -3.75 0.10
N ARG A 155 -10.27 -2.79 -0.84
CA ARG A 155 -10.19 -1.34 -0.59
C ARG A 155 -11.42 -0.60 -1.06
N LEU A 156 -11.90 0.31 -0.20
CA LEU A 156 -12.68 1.49 -0.58
C LEU A 156 -11.78 2.72 -0.55
N ALA A 157 -11.95 3.63 -1.50
CA ALA A 157 -11.22 4.89 -1.53
C ALA A 157 -12.15 6.06 -1.83
N PHE A 158 -11.96 7.16 -1.10
CA PHE A 158 -12.81 8.34 -1.16
C PHE A 158 -11.97 9.61 -1.22
N PHE A 159 -12.47 10.61 -1.94
CA PHE A 159 -11.92 11.95 -2.06
C PHE A 159 -12.92 12.95 -1.52
N ALA A 160 -12.46 13.97 -0.80
CA ALA A 160 -13.35 15.02 -0.35
C ALA A 160 -13.92 15.82 -1.53
N LYS A 161 -15.23 16.17 -1.48
CA LYS A 161 -15.90 16.91 -2.54
C LYS A 161 -15.34 18.31 -2.75
N ASN A 162 -14.98 18.98 -1.66
CA ASN A 162 -14.58 20.40 -1.64
C ASN A 162 -13.10 20.59 -1.30
N ASN A 163 -12.32 19.52 -1.17
CA ASN A 163 -10.91 19.57 -0.82
C ASN A 163 -10.16 18.39 -1.44
N ASN A 164 -9.54 18.60 -2.58
CA ASN A 164 -8.79 17.57 -3.31
C ASN A 164 -7.58 17.03 -2.52
N ASP A 165 -7.19 17.71 -1.44
CA ASP A 165 -6.05 17.28 -0.61
C ASP A 165 -6.45 16.26 0.45
N PHE A 166 -7.74 16.14 0.80
CA PHE A 166 -8.18 15.14 1.76
C PHE A 166 -8.68 13.88 1.07
N ARG A 167 -8.05 12.77 1.43
CA ARG A 167 -8.37 11.43 0.91
C ARG A 167 -8.46 10.44 2.05
N MET A 168 -9.44 9.55 1.97
CA MET A 168 -9.63 8.43 2.90
C MET A 168 -9.64 7.11 2.15
N THR A 169 -9.03 6.08 2.71
CA THR A 169 -9.14 4.70 2.22
C THR A 169 -9.50 3.78 3.38
N ILE A 170 -10.31 2.77 3.11
CA ILE A 170 -10.67 1.73 4.08
C ILE A 170 -10.29 0.38 3.48
N ASP A 171 -9.44 -0.36 4.18
CA ASP A 171 -8.97 -1.67 3.80
C ASP A 171 -9.52 -2.73 4.73
N THR A 172 -9.94 -3.85 4.17
CA THR A 172 -10.43 -5.03 4.89
C THR A 172 -9.88 -6.31 4.24
N ASN A 173 -10.18 -7.46 4.82
CA ASN A 173 -9.78 -8.76 4.29
C ASN A 173 -8.28 -8.80 3.95
N ILE A 174 -7.45 -8.35 4.90
CA ILE A 174 -6.00 -8.30 4.69
C ILE A 174 -5.44 -9.70 4.87
N GLN A 175 -4.95 -10.29 3.79
CA GLN A 175 -4.37 -11.63 3.76
C GLN A 175 -2.88 -11.58 3.44
N THR A 176 -2.12 -12.51 4.03
CA THR A 176 -0.66 -12.56 3.86
C THR A 176 -0.19 -13.99 3.65
N ARG A 177 0.85 -14.18 2.82
CA ARG A 177 1.56 -15.46 2.69
C ARG A 177 3.03 -15.24 2.33
N ARG A 178 3.87 -16.21 2.70
CA ARG A 178 5.31 -16.23 2.38
C ARG A 178 5.68 -17.31 1.38
N ASP A 179 4.79 -18.23 1.16
CA ASP A 179 4.88 -19.25 0.11
C ASP A 179 4.09 -18.81 -1.12
N ASP A 180 4.38 -19.39 -2.27
CA ASP A 180 3.69 -19.04 -3.53
C ASP A 180 3.60 -17.52 -3.76
N LEU A 181 4.76 -16.90 -3.91
CA LEU A 181 4.89 -15.45 -4.08
C LEU A 181 4.60 -15.03 -5.54
N ARG A 182 3.41 -15.43 -6.05
CA ARG A 182 2.92 -15.10 -7.38
C ARG A 182 1.59 -14.36 -7.30
N LEU A 183 1.47 -13.27 -8.06
CA LEU A 183 0.28 -12.41 -8.03
C LEU A 183 -0.91 -13.04 -8.74
N GLU A 184 -0.66 -13.78 -9.83
CA GLU A 184 -1.66 -14.43 -10.68
C GLU A 184 -2.34 -15.63 -10.01
N ASN A 185 -1.75 -16.20 -8.98
CA ASN A 185 -2.32 -17.36 -8.27
C ASN A 185 -3.49 -16.99 -7.35
N GLY A 186 -3.87 -15.72 -7.33
CA GLY A 186 -5.06 -15.27 -6.62
C GLY A 186 -4.78 -14.77 -5.20
N MET A 187 -5.85 -14.32 -4.55
CA MET A 187 -5.81 -13.71 -3.23
C MET A 187 -6.23 -14.73 -2.18
N TYR A 188 -5.27 -15.32 -1.52
CA TYR A 188 -5.41 -16.23 -0.40
C TYR A 188 -4.22 -16.09 0.55
N GLY A 189 -4.37 -16.62 1.74
CA GLY A 189 -3.36 -16.58 2.78
C GLY A 189 -3.96 -16.46 4.18
N GLU A 190 -3.13 -16.20 5.15
CA GLU A 190 -3.56 -16.01 6.52
C GLU A 190 -4.12 -14.60 6.74
N GLN A 191 -5.20 -14.51 7.48
CA GLN A 191 -5.79 -13.22 7.88
C GLN A 191 -4.84 -12.46 8.83
N LEU A 192 -4.52 -11.23 8.46
CA LEU A 192 -3.67 -10.36 9.28
C LEU A 192 -4.46 -9.65 10.40
N LEU A 193 -5.73 -9.40 10.17
CA LEU A 193 -6.65 -8.81 11.14
C LEU A 193 -7.87 -9.71 11.32
N PRO A 194 -8.48 -9.73 12.52
CA PRO A 194 -9.72 -10.46 12.75
C PRO A 194 -10.82 -10.02 11.77
N PRO A 195 -11.75 -10.92 11.39
CA PRO A 195 -12.93 -10.56 10.62
C PRO A 195 -13.71 -9.40 11.27
N GLY A 196 -14.26 -8.50 10.46
CA GLY A 196 -14.98 -7.30 10.96
C GLY A 196 -14.09 -6.18 11.47
N THR A 197 -12.77 -6.27 11.26
CA THR A 197 -11.82 -5.19 11.52
C THR A 197 -11.44 -4.51 10.20
N TYR A 198 -11.43 -3.18 10.21
CA TYR A 198 -11.12 -2.36 9.05
C TYR A 198 -9.95 -1.43 9.36
N LEU A 199 -9.04 -1.28 8.39
CA LEU A 199 -7.94 -0.33 8.48
C LEU A 199 -8.28 0.91 7.65
N MET A 200 -8.60 2.00 8.32
CA MET A 200 -8.79 3.31 7.67
C MET A 200 -7.47 4.09 7.63
N GLU A 201 -7.16 4.68 6.49
CA GLU A 201 -6.06 5.64 6.31
C GLU A 201 -6.62 6.97 5.82
N ALA A 202 -6.42 8.04 6.58
CA ALA A 202 -6.75 9.41 6.21
C ALA A 202 -5.47 10.15 5.80
N LYS A 203 -5.53 10.90 4.69
CA LYS A 203 -4.42 11.66 4.13
C LYS A 203 -4.85 13.09 3.85
N ALA A 204 -4.05 14.07 4.30
CA ALA A 204 -4.28 15.48 4.05
C ALA A 204 -2.94 16.19 3.80
N ALA A 205 -2.95 17.27 3.03
CA ALA A 205 -1.77 18.14 2.86
C ALA A 205 -1.49 18.98 4.11
N GLY A 206 -2.53 19.29 4.90
CA GLY A 206 -2.46 20.02 6.15
C GLY A 206 -3.32 19.40 7.24
N ALA A 207 -4.11 20.21 7.94
CA ALA A 207 -5.05 19.75 8.96
C ALA A 207 -6.19 18.93 8.34
N PHE A 208 -6.71 17.97 9.10
CA PHE A 208 -7.91 17.25 8.71
C PHE A 208 -9.14 18.17 8.77
N PRO A 209 -10.14 17.93 7.90
CA PRO A 209 -11.41 18.65 7.95
C PRO A 209 -12.09 18.53 9.33
N ILE A 210 -12.72 19.61 9.80
CA ILE A 210 -13.37 19.65 11.12
C ILE A 210 -14.44 18.55 11.24
N TRP A 211 -15.25 18.35 10.21
CA TRP A 211 -16.27 17.30 10.21
C TRP A 211 -15.68 15.91 10.44
N PHE A 212 -14.50 15.63 9.87
CA PHE A 212 -13.81 14.36 10.05
C PHE A 212 -13.29 14.19 11.49
N CYS A 213 -12.76 15.27 12.08
CA CYS A 213 -12.32 15.26 13.48
C CYS A 213 -13.49 15.01 14.44
N HIS A 214 -14.66 15.64 14.19
CA HIS A 214 -15.89 15.38 14.95
C HIS A 214 -16.34 13.93 14.83
N LEU A 215 -16.39 13.41 13.60
CA LEU A 215 -16.78 12.02 13.34
C LEU A 215 -15.88 11.00 14.06
N LEU A 216 -14.57 11.25 14.08
CA LEU A 216 -13.62 10.42 14.83
C LEU A 216 -13.88 10.47 16.34
N SER A 217 -14.10 11.67 16.89
CA SER A 217 -14.34 11.90 18.32
C SER A 217 -15.64 11.26 18.79
N GLU A 218 -16.75 11.48 18.10
CA GLU A 218 -18.07 10.92 18.40
C GLU A 218 -18.06 9.39 18.41
N ASN A 219 -17.30 8.79 17.49
CA ASN A 219 -17.18 7.33 17.39
C ASN A 219 -16.03 6.75 18.22
N LYS A 220 -15.32 7.57 19.02
CA LYS A 220 -14.17 7.14 19.84
C LYS A 220 -13.12 6.39 19.00
N ILE A 221 -12.80 6.94 17.81
CA ILE A 221 -11.82 6.37 16.89
C ILE A 221 -10.46 7.06 17.13
N TYR A 222 -9.48 6.28 17.52
CA TYR A 222 -8.13 6.77 17.86
C TYR A 222 -7.10 6.33 16.83
N SER A 223 -6.10 7.18 16.63
CA SER A 223 -5.00 6.88 15.70
C SER A 223 -4.16 5.70 16.17
N THR A 224 -3.66 4.93 15.21
CA THR A 224 -2.80 3.77 15.46
C THR A 224 -1.57 3.77 14.57
N SER A 225 -0.53 3.10 15.05
CA SER A 225 0.68 2.83 14.27
C SER A 225 0.59 1.45 13.62
N PHE A 226 -0.10 1.36 12.48
CA PHE A 226 -0.29 0.10 11.76
C PHE A 226 0.47 0.09 10.43
N SER A 227 1.18 -0.99 10.13
CA SER A 227 1.80 -1.25 8.83
C SER A 227 1.51 -2.69 8.44
N LYS A 228 0.79 -2.94 7.33
CA LYS A 228 0.46 -4.29 6.87
C LYS A 228 1.69 -5.21 6.88
N TYR A 229 2.77 -4.81 6.21
CA TYR A 229 4.02 -5.58 6.21
C TYR A 229 4.69 -5.63 7.60
N GLY A 230 4.58 -4.55 8.42
CA GLY A 230 5.14 -4.57 9.78
C GLY A 230 4.41 -5.51 10.73
N GLU A 231 3.08 -5.57 10.68
CA GLU A 231 2.30 -6.48 11.52
C GLU A 231 2.45 -7.94 11.05
N GLU A 232 2.50 -8.17 9.74
CA GLU A 232 2.82 -9.50 9.18
C GLU A 232 4.19 -9.98 9.67
N TYR A 233 5.23 -9.15 9.55
CA TYR A 233 6.57 -9.51 10.01
C TYR A 233 6.62 -9.82 11.50
N LYS A 234 5.95 -9.01 12.35
CA LYS A 234 5.87 -9.27 13.79
C LYS A 234 5.16 -10.59 14.11
N LYS A 235 4.08 -10.91 13.38
CA LYS A 235 3.36 -12.17 13.53
C LYS A 235 4.28 -13.34 13.15
N PHE A 236 4.85 -13.30 11.97
CA PHE A 236 5.79 -14.31 11.47
C PHE A 236 6.97 -14.53 12.44
N TYR A 237 7.59 -13.44 12.91
CA TYR A 237 8.74 -13.54 13.82
C TYR A 237 8.37 -14.14 15.19
N LYS A 238 7.19 -13.84 15.71
CA LYS A 238 6.71 -14.44 16.96
C LYS A 238 6.50 -15.96 16.83
N GLU A 239 5.96 -16.38 15.71
CA GLU A 239 5.67 -17.79 15.43
C GLU A 239 6.94 -18.62 15.20
N HIS A 240 8.00 -18.02 14.63
CA HIS A 240 9.23 -18.71 14.26
C HIS A 240 10.42 -18.41 15.17
N LYS A 241 10.26 -17.64 16.25
CA LYS A 241 11.35 -17.30 17.18
C LYS A 241 11.84 -18.49 18.01
N TYR A 242 11.04 -19.53 18.12
CA TYR A 242 11.31 -20.70 18.94
C TYR A 242 11.36 -22.02 18.11
N ALA A 243 11.34 -21.92 16.80
CA ALA A 243 11.63 -23.00 15.86
C ALA A 243 13.12 -22.93 15.47
#